data_1e5af77c945004ec963023e0d0a29dfc
#
_entry.id   1e5af77c945004ec963023e0d0a29dfc
#
_cell.length_a   1.000
_cell.length_b   1.000
_cell.length_c   1.000
_cell.angle_alpha   90.00
_cell.angle_beta   90.00
_cell.angle_gamma   90.00
#
_symmetry.space_group_name_H-M   'P 1'
#
loop_
_entity.id
_entity.type
_entity.pdbx_description
1 polymer ?
#
loop_
_entity_poly.entity_id
_entity_poly.type
_entity_poly.pdbx_seq_one_letter_code
_entity_poly.pdbx_strand_id
1 'polypeptide(L)'
;MGSMSLAGKRVLITGAAGGVGRAVARQMLQQGARLLLTDRATLDGLADDLTSPAVAIHPGDLSRADDADEVFAAADAHLGGLDILVGCAGVGSDPLMAFTDESWRDVIASNLVSYVACTRKAVERIRRAPRGTGSVILLGSISVHIKAVGESVYNAAKGGVASFAETLRKELIADEIRVTLIEPGAIGSAMQPFDAAERARRISIHQMLPPEEVADAILFAATRPVGVDCVTLRIEPMDQKIF
;
A
#
# COMPACT_ATOMS: atom_id res chain seq x y z
N MET A 1 -24.73 8.43 -9.02
CA MET A 1 -23.65 7.61 -9.61
C MET A 1 -23.24 6.58 -8.59
N GLY A 2 -23.30 5.29 -8.93
CA GLY A 2 -22.96 4.20 -8.00
C GLY A 2 -21.45 4.01 -7.85
N SER A 3 -21.02 3.36 -6.75
CA SER A 3 -19.65 2.86 -6.57
C SER A 3 -19.25 1.93 -7.72
N MET A 4 -17.98 1.94 -8.15
CA MET A 4 -17.48 0.97 -9.13
C MET A 4 -17.33 -0.40 -8.47
N SER A 5 -17.74 -1.46 -9.20
CA SER A 5 -17.50 -2.83 -8.78
C SER A 5 -16.04 -3.21 -8.92
N LEU A 6 -15.51 -4.00 -7.98
CA LEU A 6 -14.19 -4.63 -8.09
C LEU A 6 -14.25 -6.01 -8.76
N ALA A 7 -15.44 -6.51 -9.10
CA ALA A 7 -15.59 -7.81 -9.76
C ALA A 7 -14.75 -7.87 -11.06
N GLY A 8 -13.84 -8.83 -11.13
CA GLY A 8 -12.93 -9.04 -12.24
C GLY A 8 -11.79 -8.00 -12.36
N LYS A 9 -11.70 -7.00 -11.49
CA LYS A 9 -10.58 -6.05 -11.47
C LYS A 9 -9.27 -6.75 -11.13
N ARG A 10 -8.22 -6.40 -11.86
CA ARG A 10 -6.87 -6.94 -11.77
C ARG A 10 -6.05 -6.05 -10.85
N VAL A 11 -5.67 -6.56 -9.70
CA VAL A 11 -5.05 -5.78 -8.63
C VAL A 11 -3.69 -6.36 -8.26
N LEU A 12 -2.67 -5.51 -8.20
CA LEU A 12 -1.39 -5.81 -7.58
C LEU A 12 -1.33 -5.16 -6.20
N ILE A 13 -1.04 -5.96 -5.17
CA ILE A 13 -0.89 -5.49 -3.78
C ILE A 13 0.54 -5.77 -3.33
N THR A 14 1.29 -4.73 -2.96
CA THR A 14 2.63 -4.84 -2.39
C THR A 14 2.58 -4.78 -0.87
N GLY A 15 3.55 -5.34 -0.17
CA GLY A 15 3.50 -5.43 1.29
C GLY A 15 2.38 -6.35 1.79
N ALA A 16 2.05 -7.38 0.99
CA ALA A 16 0.88 -8.22 1.20
C ALA A 16 0.97 -9.11 2.46
N ALA A 17 2.18 -9.40 2.94
CA ALA A 17 2.38 -10.13 4.20
C ALA A 17 2.09 -9.27 5.44
N GLY A 18 2.15 -7.95 5.31
CA GLY A 18 1.85 -7.00 6.38
C GLY A 18 0.36 -6.93 6.73
N GLY A 19 0.04 -6.40 7.92
CA GLY A 19 -1.35 -6.35 8.41
C GLY A 19 -2.30 -5.64 7.44
N VAL A 20 -1.94 -4.46 6.94
CA VAL A 20 -2.78 -3.69 5.99
C VAL A 20 -2.89 -4.42 4.65
N GLY A 21 -1.75 -4.86 4.06
CA GLY A 21 -1.78 -5.54 2.76
C GLY A 21 -2.65 -6.81 2.78
N ARG A 22 -2.56 -7.59 3.87
CA ARG A 22 -3.41 -8.79 4.08
C ARG A 22 -4.89 -8.44 4.21
N ALA A 23 -5.23 -7.40 4.96
CA ALA A 23 -6.62 -6.94 5.11
C ALA A 23 -7.19 -6.46 3.77
N VAL A 24 -6.43 -5.66 3.00
CA VAL A 24 -6.81 -5.22 1.65
C VAL A 24 -7.03 -6.40 0.72
N ALA A 25 -6.12 -7.39 0.73
CA ALA A 25 -6.24 -8.57 -0.12
C ALA A 25 -7.53 -9.34 0.17
N ARG A 26 -7.86 -9.57 1.44
CA ARG A 26 -9.13 -10.23 1.84
C ARG A 26 -10.35 -9.45 1.34
N GLN A 27 -10.41 -8.16 1.60
CA GLN A 27 -11.55 -7.33 1.23
C GLN A 27 -11.73 -7.23 -0.30
N MET A 28 -10.64 -7.03 -1.05
CA MET A 28 -10.72 -6.96 -2.51
C MET A 28 -11.11 -8.30 -3.14
N LEU A 29 -10.60 -9.42 -2.60
CA LEU A 29 -10.99 -10.76 -3.03
C LEU A 29 -12.49 -11.00 -2.79
N GLN A 30 -13.01 -10.62 -1.62
CA GLN A 30 -14.44 -10.70 -1.30
C GLN A 30 -15.31 -9.87 -2.25
N GLN A 31 -14.77 -8.78 -2.81
CA GLN A 31 -15.42 -7.96 -3.83
C GLN A 31 -15.25 -8.51 -5.27
N GLY A 32 -14.64 -9.69 -5.41
CA GLY A 32 -14.49 -10.38 -6.69
C GLY A 32 -13.30 -9.92 -7.54
N ALA A 33 -12.33 -9.23 -6.95
CA ALA A 33 -11.08 -8.87 -7.64
C ALA A 33 -10.19 -10.09 -7.88
N ARG A 34 -9.33 -10.01 -8.91
CA ARG A 34 -8.22 -10.93 -9.16
C ARG A 34 -6.94 -10.29 -8.66
N LEU A 35 -6.14 -11.02 -7.88
CA LEU A 35 -5.03 -10.46 -7.13
C LEU A 35 -3.70 -11.09 -7.53
N LEU A 36 -2.67 -10.26 -7.68
CA LEU A 36 -1.29 -10.66 -7.46
C LEU A 36 -0.80 -10.02 -6.15
N LEU A 37 -0.29 -10.84 -5.26
CA LEU A 37 0.21 -10.45 -3.94
C LEU A 37 1.73 -10.57 -3.92
N THR A 38 2.42 -9.53 -3.46
CA THR A 38 3.88 -9.55 -3.36
C THR A 38 4.36 -8.92 -2.06
N ASP A 39 5.44 -9.51 -1.53
CA ASP A 39 6.19 -9.00 -0.40
C ASP A 39 7.62 -9.53 -0.49
N ARG A 40 8.57 -8.87 0.18
CA ARG A 40 9.93 -9.41 0.36
C ARG A 40 10.01 -10.40 1.53
N ALA A 41 9.07 -10.32 2.48
CA ALA A 41 8.94 -11.31 3.56
C ALA A 41 8.31 -12.60 3.05
N THR A 42 8.41 -13.67 3.88
CA THR A 42 7.75 -14.95 3.56
C THR A 42 6.23 -14.76 3.47
N LEU A 43 5.65 -15.35 2.44
CA LEU A 43 4.22 -15.27 2.13
C LEU A 43 3.47 -16.56 2.55
N ASP A 44 4.13 -17.46 3.28
CA ASP A 44 3.62 -18.79 3.60
C ASP A 44 2.24 -18.76 4.30
N GLY A 45 2.10 -17.97 5.37
CA GLY A 45 0.80 -17.83 6.05
C GLY A 45 -0.26 -17.02 5.29
N LEU A 46 0.10 -16.42 4.15
CA LEU A 46 -0.85 -15.67 3.32
C LEU A 46 -1.59 -16.61 2.37
N ALA A 47 -0.91 -17.66 1.89
CA ALA A 47 -1.49 -18.66 1.00
C ALA A 47 -2.64 -19.42 1.66
N ASP A 48 -2.51 -19.74 2.95
CA ASP A 48 -3.53 -20.47 3.72
C ASP A 48 -4.82 -19.65 3.87
N ASP A 49 -4.70 -18.34 4.09
CA ASP A 49 -5.81 -17.42 4.31
C ASP A 49 -6.53 -16.99 3.01
N LEU A 50 -5.83 -17.01 1.88
CA LEU A 50 -6.29 -16.42 0.61
C LEU A 50 -6.28 -17.45 -0.53
N THR A 51 -6.53 -18.72 -0.21
CA THR A 51 -6.61 -19.81 -1.20
C THR A 51 -7.76 -19.57 -2.17
N SER A 52 -7.45 -19.16 -3.40
CA SER A 52 -8.42 -18.91 -4.46
C SER A 52 -7.72 -18.94 -5.82
N PRO A 53 -8.35 -19.46 -6.89
CA PRO A 53 -7.82 -19.36 -8.25
C PRO A 53 -7.71 -17.90 -8.74
N ALA A 54 -8.37 -16.97 -8.08
CA ALA A 54 -8.26 -15.55 -8.37
C ALA A 54 -7.01 -14.88 -7.75
N VAL A 55 -6.24 -15.60 -6.93
CA VAL A 55 -5.06 -15.09 -6.23
C VAL A 55 -3.80 -15.81 -6.69
N ALA A 56 -2.79 -15.05 -7.07
CA ALA A 56 -1.42 -15.54 -7.20
C ALA A 56 -0.50 -14.79 -6.25
N ILE A 57 0.56 -15.44 -5.85
CA ILE A 57 1.55 -14.93 -4.91
C ILE A 57 2.92 -15.01 -5.58
N HIS A 58 3.68 -13.92 -5.55
CA HIS A 58 5.06 -13.89 -6.04
C HIS A 58 5.93 -13.06 -5.09
N PRO A 59 6.94 -13.64 -4.43
CA PRO A 59 7.84 -12.91 -3.56
C PRO A 59 8.76 -11.99 -4.38
N GLY A 60 9.16 -10.85 -3.82
CA GLY A 60 10.15 -9.97 -4.45
C GLY A 60 10.37 -8.68 -3.66
N ASP A 61 11.60 -8.18 -3.70
CA ASP A 61 11.96 -6.86 -3.21
C ASP A 61 11.81 -5.82 -4.32
N LEU A 62 10.71 -5.09 -4.29
CA LEU A 62 10.36 -4.10 -5.31
C LEU A 62 11.29 -2.88 -5.35
N SER A 63 12.24 -2.75 -4.43
CA SER A 63 13.33 -1.77 -4.52
C SER A 63 14.45 -2.20 -5.49
N ARG A 64 14.48 -3.48 -5.87
CA ARG A 64 15.44 -4.08 -6.80
C ARG A 64 14.79 -4.22 -8.18
N ALA A 65 15.50 -3.81 -9.22
CA ALA A 65 14.96 -3.79 -10.58
C ALA A 65 14.56 -5.19 -11.07
N ASP A 66 15.44 -6.19 -10.84
CA ASP A 66 15.24 -7.56 -11.31
C ASP A 66 14.01 -8.20 -10.65
N ASP A 67 13.89 -8.10 -9.31
CA ASP A 67 12.75 -8.62 -8.56
C ASP A 67 11.45 -7.93 -9.01
N ALA A 68 11.50 -6.61 -9.23
CA ALA A 68 10.34 -5.88 -9.75
C ALA A 68 9.93 -6.37 -11.15
N ASP A 69 10.89 -6.70 -12.03
CA ASP A 69 10.59 -7.26 -13.35
C ASP A 69 9.92 -8.64 -13.23
N GLU A 70 10.40 -9.51 -12.35
CA GLU A 70 9.82 -10.82 -12.09
C GLU A 70 8.39 -10.74 -11.53
N VAL A 71 8.16 -9.87 -10.53
CA VAL A 71 6.82 -9.64 -9.96
C VAL A 71 5.84 -9.16 -11.03
N PHE A 72 6.26 -8.21 -11.88
CA PHE A 72 5.38 -7.71 -12.94
C PHE A 72 5.19 -8.70 -14.10
N ALA A 73 6.15 -9.56 -14.38
CA ALA A 73 5.96 -10.69 -15.30
C ALA A 73 4.94 -11.71 -14.74
N ALA A 74 5.01 -12.02 -13.46
CA ALA A 74 4.01 -12.86 -12.79
C ALA A 74 2.61 -12.21 -12.80
N ALA A 75 2.54 -10.88 -12.62
CA ALA A 75 1.28 -10.14 -12.74
C ALA A 75 0.70 -10.25 -14.16
N ASP A 76 1.50 -10.08 -15.18
CA ASP A 76 1.07 -10.21 -16.57
C ASP A 76 0.57 -11.63 -16.88
N ALA A 77 1.28 -12.66 -16.39
CA ALA A 77 0.92 -14.06 -16.60
C ALA A 77 -0.39 -14.44 -15.90
N HIS A 78 -0.59 -14.01 -14.64
CA HIS A 78 -1.78 -14.38 -13.86
C HIS A 78 -2.98 -13.49 -14.16
N LEU A 79 -2.78 -12.16 -14.21
CA LEU A 79 -3.87 -11.20 -14.36
C LEU A 79 -4.21 -10.86 -15.81
N GLY A 80 -3.25 -10.96 -16.73
CA GLY A 80 -3.41 -10.53 -18.12
C GLY A 80 -3.47 -9.02 -18.32
N GLY A 81 -2.99 -8.26 -17.35
CA GLY A 81 -2.95 -6.78 -17.31
C GLY A 81 -3.18 -6.26 -15.90
N LEU A 82 -3.32 -4.95 -15.74
CA LEU A 82 -3.49 -4.32 -14.42
C LEU A 82 -4.51 -3.19 -14.48
N ASP A 83 -5.38 -3.12 -13.47
CA ASP A 83 -6.35 -2.04 -13.27
C ASP A 83 -6.01 -1.19 -12.03
N ILE A 84 -5.52 -1.84 -10.98
CA ILE A 84 -5.27 -1.16 -9.69
C ILE A 84 -3.91 -1.60 -9.12
N LEU A 85 -3.11 -0.63 -8.70
CA LEU A 85 -1.96 -0.84 -7.82
C LEU A 85 -2.30 -0.40 -6.41
N VAL A 86 -2.03 -1.25 -5.41
CA VAL A 86 -2.06 -0.87 -3.99
C VAL A 86 -0.67 -1.04 -3.40
N GLY A 87 0.00 0.08 -3.13
CA GLY A 87 1.32 0.15 -2.54
C GLY A 87 1.25 0.20 -1.01
N CYS A 88 1.39 -0.95 -0.35
CA CYS A 88 1.40 -1.05 1.13
C CYS A 88 2.76 -1.47 1.70
N ALA A 89 3.77 -1.73 0.86
CA ALA A 89 5.09 -2.11 1.32
C ALA A 89 5.72 -1.03 2.21
N GLY A 90 6.46 -1.44 3.22
CA GLY A 90 7.17 -0.52 4.09
C GLY A 90 7.71 -1.17 5.35
N VAL A 91 8.70 -0.52 5.92
CA VAL A 91 9.33 -0.89 7.19
C VAL A 91 9.33 0.29 8.14
N GLY A 92 9.42 0.01 9.44
CA GLY A 92 9.59 1.04 10.47
C GLY A 92 10.96 1.70 10.40
N SER A 93 11.23 2.59 11.34
CA SER A 93 12.47 3.36 11.45
C SER A 93 12.95 3.38 12.89
N ASP A 94 14.24 3.52 13.04
CA ASP A 94 14.92 3.84 14.28
C ASP A 94 15.40 5.31 14.27
N PRO A 95 15.81 5.87 15.43
CA PRO A 95 16.51 7.15 15.44
C PRO A 95 17.77 7.14 14.57
N LEU A 96 18.05 8.22 13.86
CA LEU A 96 19.12 8.30 12.86
C LEU A 96 20.46 7.73 13.36
N MET A 97 20.84 8.05 14.61
CA MET A 97 22.13 7.62 15.17
C MET A 97 22.15 6.15 15.64
N ALA A 98 21.01 5.45 15.59
CA ALA A 98 20.93 4.01 15.86
C ALA A 98 21.08 3.18 14.58
N PHE A 99 21.00 3.79 13.40
CA PHE A 99 21.17 3.11 12.13
C PHE A 99 22.63 2.78 11.82
N THR A 100 22.82 1.67 11.10
CA THR A 100 24.02 1.43 10.29
C THR A 100 23.87 2.12 8.94
N ASP A 101 24.96 2.22 8.17
CA ASP A 101 24.92 2.78 6.80
C ASP A 101 24.03 2.00 5.83
N GLU A 102 23.79 0.73 6.08
CA GLU A 102 22.91 -0.11 5.27
C GLU A 102 21.44 0.02 5.70
N SER A 103 21.18 0.03 7.00
CA SER A 103 19.81 -0.04 7.53
C SER A 103 18.98 1.21 7.21
N TRP A 104 19.54 2.42 7.25
CA TRP A 104 18.78 3.60 6.84
C TRP A 104 18.49 3.62 5.32
N ARG A 105 19.41 3.06 4.50
CA ARG A 105 19.17 2.91 3.06
C ARG A 105 18.04 1.95 2.76
N ASP A 106 17.94 0.85 3.54
CA ASP A 106 16.83 -0.09 3.42
C ASP A 106 15.47 0.58 3.75
N VAL A 107 15.43 1.48 4.73
CA VAL A 107 14.21 2.26 5.03
C VAL A 107 13.80 3.11 3.83
N ILE A 108 14.73 3.82 3.18
CA ILE A 108 14.45 4.61 1.98
C ILE A 108 14.05 3.70 0.81
N ALA A 109 14.78 2.61 0.59
CA ALA A 109 14.52 1.66 -0.48
C ALA A 109 13.11 1.06 -0.36
N SER A 110 12.76 0.58 0.83
CA SER A 110 11.46 -0.06 1.08
C SER A 110 10.28 0.91 1.10
N ASN A 111 10.45 2.14 1.61
CA ASN A 111 9.35 3.09 1.80
C ASN A 111 9.21 4.13 0.68
N LEU A 112 10.19 4.27 -0.23
CA LEU A 112 10.13 5.25 -1.32
C LEU A 112 10.53 4.64 -2.67
N VAL A 113 11.72 4.02 -2.79
CA VAL A 113 12.21 3.51 -4.08
C VAL A 113 11.26 2.45 -4.63
N SER A 114 10.80 1.51 -3.80
CA SER A 114 9.83 0.48 -4.18
C SER A 114 8.51 1.07 -4.70
N TYR A 115 8.03 2.17 -4.11
CA TYR A 115 6.82 2.86 -4.54
C TYR A 115 6.97 3.47 -5.94
N VAL A 116 8.08 4.16 -6.18
CA VAL A 116 8.37 4.77 -7.49
C VAL A 116 8.53 3.70 -8.57
N ALA A 117 9.37 2.69 -8.30
CA ALA A 117 9.65 1.60 -9.24
C ALA A 117 8.38 0.81 -9.59
N CYS A 118 7.60 0.41 -8.56
CA CYS A 118 6.37 -0.32 -8.74
C CYS A 118 5.31 0.50 -9.49
N THR A 119 5.14 1.77 -9.12
CA THR A 119 4.16 2.65 -9.76
C THR A 119 4.47 2.86 -11.23
N ARG A 120 5.73 3.09 -11.62
CA ARG A 120 6.11 3.22 -13.03
C ARG A 120 5.67 2.01 -13.85
N LYS A 121 6.01 0.80 -13.40
CA LYS A 121 5.67 -0.45 -14.09
C LYS A 121 4.14 -0.72 -14.10
N ALA A 122 3.45 -0.33 -13.03
CA ALA A 122 2.00 -0.45 -12.94
C ALA A 122 1.29 0.49 -13.92
N VAL A 123 1.69 1.75 -13.99
CA VAL A 123 1.09 2.75 -14.91
C VAL A 123 1.23 2.32 -16.38
N GLU A 124 2.37 1.75 -16.79
CA GLU A 124 2.56 1.21 -18.14
C GLU A 124 1.50 0.16 -18.51
N ARG A 125 1.01 -0.61 -17.53
CA ARG A 125 -0.02 -1.65 -17.71
C ARG A 125 -1.42 -1.09 -17.59
N ILE A 126 -1.66 -0.22 -16.63
CA ILE A 126 -2.95 0.43 -16.39
C ILE A 126 -3.37 1.26 -17.62
N ARG A 127 -2.43 1.90 -18.32
CA ARG A 127 -2.70 2.61 -19.59
C ARG A 127 -3.32 1.75 -20.68
N ARG A 128 -3.19 0.43 -20.59
CA ARG A 128 -3.81 -0.53 -21.53
C ARG A 128 -5.23 -0.95 -21.13
N ALA A 129 -5.66 -0.58 -19.91
CA ALA A 129 -7.03 -0.80 -19.44
C ALA A 129 -7.99 0.27 -20.01
N PRO A 130 -9.32 0.05 -19.93
CA PRO A 130 -10.28 1.08 -20.31
C PRO A 130 -10.06 2.38 -19.52
N ARG A 131 -10.09 3.51 -20.23
CA ARG A 131 -9.85 4.84 -19.63
C ARG A 131 -10.81 5.13 -18.47
N GLY A 132 -10.32 5.84 -17.48
CA GLY A 132 -11.06 6.21 -16.27
C GLY A 132 -11.26 5.08 -15.26
N THR A 133 -10.80 3.85 -15.56
CA THR A 133 -10.98 2.71 -14.65
C THR A 133 -9.72 2.38 -13.84
N GLY A 134 -8.57 2.98 -14.19
CA GLY A 134 -7.29 2.74 -13.55
C GLY A 134 -7.10 3.51 -12.24
N SER A 135 -6.38 2.92 -11.29
CA SER A 135 -6.06 3.57 -10.02
C SER A 135 -4.72 3.13 -9.45
N VAL A 136 -4.00 4.08 -8.87
CA VAL A 136 -2.81 3.87 -8.04
C VAL A 136 -3.13 4.37 -6.64
N ILE A 137 -3.01 3.49 -5.64
CA ILE A 137 -3.29 3.82 -4.23
C ILE A 137 -2.01 3.57 -3.44
N LEU A 138 -1.48 4.60 -2.81
CA LEU A 138 -0.20 4.57 -2.10
C LEU A 138 -0.40 4.81 -0.62
N LEU A 139 0.23 3.97 0.22
CA LEU A 139 0.18 4.10 1.66
C LEU A 139 1.26 5.09 2.15
N GLY A 140 0.84 6.28 2.52
CA GLY A 140 1.63 7.29 3.20
C GLY A 140 1.70 7.06 4.71
N SER A 141 1.73 8.13 5.49
CA SER A 141 1.67 8.11 6.95
C SER A 141 1.34 9.49 7.50
N ILE A 142 0.62 9.54 8.62
CA ILE A 142 0.45 10.77 9.41
C ILE A 142 1.79 11.36 9.90
N SER A 143 2.82 10.53 10.02
CA SER A 143 4.13 10.97 10.51
C SER A 143 4.74 12.11 9.71
N VAL A 144 4.34 12.28 8.43
CA VAL A 144 4.73 13.44 7.62
C VAL A 144 4.18 14.77 8.15
N HIS A 145 3.16 14.75 8.98
CA HIS A 145 2.54 15.92 9.60
C HIS A 145 3.05 16.12 11.04
N ILE A 146 3.09 15.06 11.85
CA ILE A 146 3.45 15.14 13.27
C ILE A 146 4.96 15.20 13.52
N LYS A 147 5.78 14.77 12.59
CA LYS A 147 7.26 14.78 12.69
C LYS A 147 7.78 14.08 13.94
N ALA A 148 7.32 12.85 14.18
CA ALA A 148 7.68 12.11 15.38
C ALA A 148 9.20 11.98 15.55
N VAL A 149 9.66 12.18 16.78
CA VAL A 149 11.07 12.01 17.15
C VAL A 149 11.48 10.56 16.96
N GLY A 150 12.66 10.32 16.36
CA GLY A 150 13.16 8.98 16.07
C GLY A 150 12.76 8.44 14.68
N GLU A 151 11.91 9.14 13.93
CA GLU A 151 11.42 8.71 12.62
C GLU A 151 11.95 9.56 11.45
N SER A 152 13.11 10.20 11.58
CA SER A 152 13.60 11.17 10.58
C SER A 152 13.74 10.57 9.18
N VAL A 153 14.29 9.36 9.05
CA VAL A 153 14.47 8.67 7.76
C VAL A 153 13.14 8.18 7.20
N TYR A 154 12.28 7.61 8.06
CA TYR A 154 10.93 7.21 7.68
C TYR A 154 10.09 8.39 7.22
N ASN A 155 10.14 9.52 7.96
CA ASN A 155 9.45 10.75 7.59
C ASN A 155 9.95 11.33 6.27
N ALA A 156 11.24 11.25 6.00
CA ALA A 156 11.79 11.66 4.70
C ALA A 156 11.24 10.78 3.56
N ALA A 157 11.22 9.46 3.75
CA ALA A 157 10.68 8.54 2.76
C ALA A 157 9.17 8.74 2.54
N LYS A 158 8.36 8.78 3.60
CA LYS A 158 6.90 8.95 3.49
C LYS A 158 6.51 10.36 3.02
N GLY A 159 7.29 11.39 3.36
CA GLY A 159 7.17 12.73 2.78
C GLY A 159 7.46 12.72 1.27
N GLY A 160 8.46 11.94 0.86
CA GLY A 160 8.74 11.66 -0.56
C GLY A 160 7.56 11.00 -1.28
N VAL A 161 6.94 9.98 -0.66
CA VAL A 161 5.73 9.33 -1.22
C VAL A 161 4.57 10.31 -1.34
N ALA A 162 4.33 11.17 -0.35
CA ALA A 162 3.26 12.16 -0.40
C ALA A 162 3.47 13.16 -1.55
N SER A 163 4.69 13.71 -1.69
CA SER A 163 5.03 14.60 -2.79
C SER A 163 4.97 13.90 -4.15
N PHE A 164 5.44 12.66 -4.24
CA PHE A 164 5.37 11.83 -5.43
C PHE A 164 3.92 11.60 -5.87
N ALA A 165 3.04 11.18 -4.95
CA ALA A 165 1.64 10.91 -5.25
C ALA A 165 0.92 12.15 -5.80
N GLU A 166 1.11 13.32 -5.17
CA GLU A 166 0.47 14.57 -5.60
C GLU A 166 0.97 15.04 -6.98
N THR A 167 2.25 14.88 -7.26
CA THR A 167 2.82 15.24 -8.57
C THR A 167 2.35 14.26 -9.65
N LEU A 168 2.46 12.96 -9.39
CA LEU A 168 2.06 11.89 -10.30
C LEU A 168 0.57 11.99 -10.67
N ARG A 169 -0.29 12.33 -9.72
CA ARG A 169 -1.71 12.56 -9.96
C ARG A 169 -1.94 13.57 -11.10
N LYS A 170 -1.17 14.66 -11.11
CA LYS A 170 -1.26 15.71 -12.15
C LYS A 170 -0.70 15.23 -13.49
N GLU A 171 0.38 14.45 -13.48
CA GLU A 171 0.97 13.87 -14.68
C GLU A 171 0.03 12.86 -15.36
N LEU A 172 -0.82 12.16 -14.60
CA LEU A 172 -1.71 11.11 -15.10
C LEU A 172 -3.14 11.56 -15.40
N ILE A 173 -3.45 12.86 -15.29
CA ILE A 173 -4.78 13.42 -15.63
C ILE A 173 -5.17 13.05 -17.06
N ALA A 174 -4.25 13.22 -18.03
CA ALA A 174 -4.51 12.94 -19.43
C ALA A 174 -4.77 11.44 -19.71
N ASP A 175 -4.25 10.55 -18.85
CA ASP A 175 -4.49 9.11 -18.91
C ASP A 175 -5.79 8.68 -18.19
N GLU A 176 -6.43 9.59 -17.47
CA GLU A 176 -7.58 9.32 -16.59
C GLU A 176 -7.28 8.25 -15.52
N ILE A 177 -6.02 8.17 -15.05
CA ILE A 177 -5.60 7.28 -13.98
C ILE A 177 -5.63 8.06 -12.67
N ARG A 178 -6.40 7.56 -11.70
CA ARG A 178 -6.50 8.17 -10.37
C ARG A 178 -5.30 7.81 -9.52
N VAL A 179 -4.84 8.75 -8.71
CA VAL A 179 -3.78 8.52 -7.72
C VAL A 179 -4.27 8.98 -6.36
N THR A 180 -4.35 8.06 -5.41
CA THR A 180 -4.79 8.31 -4.04
C THR A 180 -3.65 8.07 -3.06
N LEU A 181 -3.46 9.01 -2.14
CA LEU A 181 -2.61 8.84 -0.96
C LEU A 181 -3.48 8.50 0.25
N ILE A 182 -3.17 7.41 0.94
CA ILE A 182 -3.78 7.07 2.23
C ILE A 182 -2.78 7.41 3.34
N GLU A 183 -3.16 8.24 4.30
CA GLU A 183 -2.31 8.66 5.42
C GLU A 183 -2.90 8.16 6.74
N PRO A 184 -2.58 6.94 7.15
CA PRO A 184 -3.06 6.41 8.42
C PRO A 184 -2.27 6.96 9.60
N GLY A 185 -2.93 7.05 10.75
CA GLY A 185 -2.32 7.17 12.06
C GLY A 185 -1.69 5.86 12.52
N ALA A 186 -1.54 5.69 13.82
CA ALA A 186 -0.99 4.47 14.40
C ALA A 186 -1.88 3.25 14.07
N ILE A 187 -1.27 2.20 13.50
CA ILE A 187 -1.94 0.95 13.12
C ILE A 187 -1.44 -0.17 14.03
N GLY A 188 -2.35 -1.02 14.52
CA GLY A 188 -2.03 -2.20 15.32
C GLY A 188 -1.44 -3.34 14.48
N SER A 189 -0.34 -3.10 13.81
CA SER A 189 0.38 -4.06 12.97
C SER A 189 1.71 -4.49 13.57
N ALA A 190 2.35 -5.51 12.99
CA ALA A 190 3.66 -5.99 13.43
C ALA A 190 4.81 -4.97 13.25
N MET A 191 4.58 -3.88 12.53
CA MET A 191 5.54 -2.78 12.42
C MET A 191 5.70 -2.02 13.77
N GLN A 192 4.72 -2.11 14.65
CA GLN A 192 4.79 -1.48 15.98
C GLN A 192 5.65 -2.30 16.94
N PRO A 193 6.41 -1.65 17.84
CA PRO A 193 7.30 -2.33 18.78
C PRO A 193 6.55 -2.97 19.97
N PHE A 194 5.32 -3.41 19.75
CA PHE A 194 4.44 -4.02 20.76
C PHE A 194 4.13 -5.46 20.40
N ASP A 195 3.91 -6.31 21.40
CA ASP A 195 3.40 -7.65 21.17
C ASP A 195 1.93 -7.65 20.71
N ALA A 196 1.40 -8.80 20.33
CA ALA A 196 0.05 -8.93 19.80
C ALA A 196 -1.02 -8.52 20.83
N ALA A 197 -0.82 -8.83 22.13
CA ALA A 197 -1.77 -8.51 23.20
C ALA A 197 -1.83 -7.00 23.44
N GLU A 198 -0.68 -6.33 23.49
CA GLU A 198 -0.63 -4.87 23.65
C GLU A 198 -1.18 -4.15 22.44
N ARG A 199 -0.92 -4.63 21.22
CA ARG A 199 -1.57 -4.07 20.01
C ARG A 199 -3.08 -4.20 20.07
N ALA A 200 -3.61 -5.38 20.42
CA ALA A 200 -5.06 -5.61 20.57
C ALA A 200 -5.66 -4.69 21.65
N ARG A 201 -4.99 -4.53 22.79
CA ARG A 201 -5.40 -3.60 23.83
C ARG A 201 -5.46 -2.16 23.33
N ARG A 202 -4.44 -1.69 22.60
CA ARG A 202 -4.39 -0.32 22.06
C ARG A 202 -5.47 -0.07 21.02
N ILE A 203 -5.82 -1.06 20.22
CA ILE A 203 -6.97 -1.00 19.32
C ILE A 203 -8.26 -0.86 20.13
N SER A 204 -8.47 -1.68 21.16
CA SER A 204 -9.70 -1.68 21.98
C SER A 204 -9.94 -0.37 22.74
N ILE A 205 -8.90 0.38 23.03
CA ILE A 205 -8.97 1.70 23.67
C ILE A 205 -8.76 2.87 22.71
N HIS A 206 -8.93 2.63 21.39
CA HIS A 206 -8.90 3.63 20.32
C HIS A 206 -7.57 4.39 20.16
N GLN A 207 -6.44 3.80 20.57
CA GLN A 207 -5.09 4.34 20.39
C GLN A 207 -4.39 3.86 19.13
N MET A 208 -4.93 2.83 18.49
CA MET A 208 -4.47 2.30 17.20
C MET A 208 -5.66 1.93 16.34
N LEU A 209 -5.51 2.10 15.03
CA LEU A 209 -6.44 1.57 14.05
C LEU A 209 -6.23 0.05 13.88
N PRO A 210 -7.27 -0.75 13.76
CA PRO A 210 -7.14 -2.07 13.17
C PRO A 210 -6.74 -1.94 11.69
N PRO A 211 -5.92 -2.85 11.15
CA PRO A 211 -5.54 -2.83 9.73
C PRO A 211 -6.73 -2.80 8.76
N GLU A 212 -7.86 -3.36 9.16
CA GLU A 212 -9.11 -3.43 8.41
C GLU A 212 -9.67 -2.04 8.10
N GLU A 213 -9.59 -1.08 9.02
CA GLU A 213 -10.06 0.30 8.79
C GLU A 213 -9.22 1.01 7.71
N VAL A 214 -7.92 0.71 7.66
CA VAL A 214 -7.06 1.21 6.58
C VAL A 214 -7.43 0.57 5.25
N ALA A 215 -7.76 -0.73 5.27
CA ALA A 215 -8.22 -1.44 4.09
C ALA A 215 -9.57 -0.91 3.59
N ASP A 216 -10.49 -0.55 4.48
CA ASP A 216 -11.77 0.08 4.13
C ASP A 216 -11.57 1.43 3.43
N ALA A 217 -10.62 2.25 3.90
CA ALA A 217 -10.27 3.50 3.24
C ALA A 217 -9.66 3.28 1.83
N ILE A 218 -8.82 2.26 1.68
CA ILE A 218 -8.27 1.85 0.38
C ILE A 218 -9.38 1.36 -0.55
N LEU A 219 -10.29 0.53 -0.05
CA LEU A 219 -11.45 0.02 -0.80
C LEU A 219 -12.37 1.17 -1.22
N PHE A 220 -12.63 2.13 -0.32
CA PHE A 220 -13.38 3.34 -0.64
C PHE A 220 -12.72 4.08 -1.83
N ALA A 221 -11.43 4.34 -1.79
CA ALA A 221 -10.72 5.02 -2.88
C ALA A 221 -10.78 4.22 -4.20
N ALA A 222 -10.57 2.90 -4.13
CA ALA A 222 -10.59 2.02 -5.29
C ALA A 222 -11.94 2.01 -6.01
N THR A 223 -13.03 2.19 -5.27
CA THR A 223 -14.41 2.08 -5.79
C THR A 223 -15.06 3.41 -6.17
N ARG A 224 -14.32 4.52 -6.19
CA ARG A 224 -14.89 5.81 -6.64
C ARG A 224 -15.29 5.73 -8.11
N PRO A 225 -16.42 6.35 -8.48
CA PRO A 225 -16.86 6.37 -9.87
C PRO A 225 -15.88 7.11 -10.79
N VAL A 226 -15.95 6.81 -12.07
CA VAL A 226 -15.18 7.53 -13.10
C VAL A 226 -15.40 9.04 -12.96
N GLY A 227 -14.32 9.83 -13.07
CA GLY A 227 -14.37 11.29 -12.93
C GLY A 227 -14.34 11.79 -11.48
N VAL A 228 -14.28 10.88 -10.47
CA VAL A 228 -14.10 11.25 -9.07
C VAL A 228 -12.73 10.79 -8.59
N ASP A 229 -11.88 11.74 -8.25
CA ASP A 229 -10.55 11.49 -7.70
C ASP A 229 -10.56 11.70 -6.18
N CYS A 230 -10.13 10.68 -5.44
CA CYS A 230 -9.91 10.76 -4.01
C CYS A 230 -8.43 11.03 -3.78
N VAL A 231 -8.07 12.30 -3.62
CA VAL A 231 -6.65 12.72 -3.65
C VAL A 231 -5.90 12.24 -2.42
N THR A 232 -6.44 12.49 -1.23
CA THR A 232 -5.87 12.09 0.05
C THR A 232 -6.96 11.67 1.02
N LEU A 233 -6.76 10.53 1.67
CA LEU A 233 -7.57 10.08 2.82
C LEU A 233 -6.66 9.96 4.04
N ARG A 234 -6.90 10.80 5.02
CA ARG A 234 -6.25 10.74 6.32
C ARG A 234 -7.20 10.13 7.33
N ILE A 235 -6.76 9.07 8.00
CA ILE A 235 -7.54 8.35 9.02
C ILE A 235 -6.67 8.11 10.25
N GLU A 236 -7.22 8.39 11.41
CA GLU A 236 -6.50 8.31 12.68
C GLU A 236 -7.36 7.64 13.75
N PRO A 237 -6.76 6.93 14.72
CA PRO A 237 -7.51 6.52 15.91
C PRO A 237 -7.96 7.73 16.69
N MET A 238 -9.12 7.66 17.36
CA MET A 238 -9.68 8.80 18.10
C MET A 238 -8.77 9.30 19.22
N ASP A 239 -8.02 8.38 19.86
CA ASP A 239 -7.07 8.70 20.93
C ASP A 239 -5.62 8.55 20.41
N GLN A 240 -5.34 9.15 19.26
CA GLN A 240 -3.98 9.20 18.74
C GLN A 240 -3.12 10.07 19.62
N LYS A 241 -2.21 9.45 20.38
CA LYS A 241 -1.19 10.22 21.12
C LYS A 241 -0.12 10.68 20.13
N ILE A 242 0.01 11.99 20.03
CA ILE A 242 1.08 12.65 19.28
C ILE A 242 2.23 12.84 20.27
N PHE A 243 3.36 12.19 20.05
CA PHE A 243 4.53 12.31 20.90
C PHE A 243 5.63 13.09 20.20
#